data_446ea3b8e4af0d9de78d8c51e4470401
#
_entry.id   446ea3b8e4af0d9de78d8c51e4470401
#
_cell.length_a   1.000
_cell.length_b   1.000
_cell.length_c   1.000
_cell.angle_alpha   90.00
_cell.angle_beta   90.00
_cell.angle_gamma   90.00
#
_symmetry.space_group_name_H-M   'P 1'
#
loop_
_entity.id
_entity.type
_entity.pdbx_description
1 polymer ?
#
loop_
_entity_poly.entity_id
_entity_poly.type
_entity_poly.pdbx_seq_one_letter_code
_entity_poly.pdbx_strand_id
1 'polypeptide(L)'
;ESLKRAWLLLKLKAQMKQKTVQFFYQKVNGEIRQAFGTLRDEVINTIVKGTGRKPNDNMFTYFDTERQEFRSFKKFNLIKIG
;
A
#
# COMPACT_ATOMS: atom_id res chain seq x y z
N GLU A 1 6.16 -9.86 -17.23
CA GLU A 1 6.22 -8.66 -16.42
C GLU A 1 5.12 -8.57 -15.39
N SER A 2 3.90 -8.96 -15.74
CA SER A 2 2.80 -8.94 -14.79
C SER A 2 3.06 -9.86 -13.59
N LEU A 3 3.76 -10.96 -13.82
CA LEU A 3 4.11 -11.88 -12.73
C LEU A 3 5.10 -11.27 -11.75
N LYS A 4 6.06 -10.51 -12.24
CA LYS A 4 7.02 -9.81 -11.37
C LYS A 4 6.33 -8.78 -10.50
N ARG A 5 5.38 -8.04 -11.07
CA ARG A 5 4.65 -7.02 -10.37
C ARG A 5 3.72 -7.61 -9.32
N ALA A 6 3.06 -8.70 -9.65
CA ALA A 6 2.21 -9.41 -8.71
C ALA A 6 3.01 -9.92 -7.51
N TRP A 7 4.20 -10.48 -7.78
CA TRP A 7 5.09 -10.95 -6.71
C TRP A 7 5.55 -9.80 -5.82
N LEU A 8 5.89 -8.67 -6.43
CA LEU A 8 6.32 -7.49 -5.70
C LEU A 8 5.20 -6.97 -4.78
N LEU A 9 3.98 -6.98 -5.26
CA LEU A 9 2.82 -6.57 -4.45
C LEU A 9 2.61 -7.50 -3.27
N LEU A 10 2.75 -8.80 -3.47
CA LEU A 10 2.63 -9.77 -2.38
C LEU A 10 3.71 -9.58 -1.34
N LYS A 11 4.93 -9.33 -1.79
CA LYS A 11 6.06 -9.08 -0.91
C LYS A 11 5.84 -7.82 -0.08
N LEU A 12 5.38 -6.75 -0.73
CA LEU A 12 5.08 -5.49 -0.06
C LEU A 12 4.00 -5.69 1.02
N LYS A 13 2.93 -6.37 0.66
CA LYS A 13 1.84 -6.63 1.59
C LYS A 13 2.32 -7.43 2.82
N ALA A 14 3.13 -8.46 2.58
CA ALA A 14 3.66 -9.29 3.67
C ALA A 14 4.55 -8.48 4.61
N GLN A 15 5.41 -7.63 4.05
CA GLN A 15 6.30 -6.81 4.86
C GLN A 15 5.52 -5.76 5.65
N MET A 16 4.52 -5.16 5.04
CA MET A 16 3.71 -4.14 5.70
C MET A 16 2.92 -4.66 6.89
N LYS A 17 2.61 -5.95 6.92
CA LYS A 17 1.92 -6.56 8.05
C LYS A 17 2.82 -6.67 9.28
N GLN A 18 4.13 -6.58 9.09
CA GLN A 18 5.10 -6.70 10.17
C GLN A 18 5.69 -5.36 10.60
N LYS A 19 5.78 -4.41 9.67
CA LYS A 19 6.45 -3.14 9.92
C LYS A 19 6.01 -2.08 8.92
N THR A 20 6.40 -0.83 9.17
CA THR A 20 6.26 0.24 8.19
C THR A 20 7.30 0.04 7.09
N VAL A 21 6.86 0.12 5.84
CA VAL A 21 7.71 -0.16 4.69
C VAL A 21 7.77 1.06 3.79
N GLN A 22 8.97 1.39 3.32
CA GLN A 22 9.17 2.41 2.31
C GLN A 22 9.01 1.78 0.93
N PHE A 23 8.28 2.45 0.05
CA PHE A 23 8.11 1.97 -1.31
C PHE A 23 7.86 3.15 -2.24
N PHE A 24 7.95 2.87 -3.55
CA PHE A 24 7.77 3.88 -4.58
C PHE A 24 6.67 3.44 -5.55
N TYR A 25 5.83 4.36 -5.95
CA TYR A 25 4.80 4.09 -6.95
C TYR A 25 4.62 5.30 -7.85
N GLN A 26 4.04 5.06 -9.02
CA GLN A 26 3.77 6.13 -9.98
C GLN A 26 2.36 6.66 -9.78
N LYS A 27 2.25 7.96 -9.67
CA LYS A 27 0.95 8.63 -9.55
C LYS A 27 0.23 8.66 -10.90
N VAL A 28 -1.05 8.97 -10.86
CA VAL A 28 -1.87 9.05 -12.08
C VAL A 28 -1.31 10.08 -13.06
N ASN A 29 -0.71 11.15 -12.55
CA ASN A 29 -0.11 12.19 -13.37
C ASN A 29 1.29 11.85 -13.91
N GLY A 30 1.78 10.64 -13.62
CA GLY A 30 3.08 10.18 -14.09
C GLY A 30 4.24 10.42 -13.13
N GLU A 31 4.04 11.16 -12.06
CA GLU A 31 5.10 11.41 -11.09
C GLU A 31 5.34 10.19 -10.21
N ILE A 32 6.61 10.00 -9.82
CA ILE A 32 6.99 8.93 -8.91
C ILE A 32 6.93 9.47 -7.48
N ARG A 33 6.24 8.74 -6.62
CA ARG A 33 6.09 9.15 -5.23
C ARG A 33 6.73 8.14 -4.29
N GLN A 34 7.49 8.65 -3.33
CA GLN A 34 8.00 7.87 -2.22
C GLN A 34 6.95 7.85 -1.11
N ALA A 35 6.68 6.67 -0.58
CA ALA A 35 5.68 6.53 0.46
C ALA A 35 6.17 5.62 1.58
N PHE A 36 5.64 5.85 2.77
CA PHE A 36 5.86 5.00 3.94
C PHE A 36 4.50 4.50 4.39
N GLY A 37 4.30 3.20 4.33
CA GLY A 37 3.00 2.64 4.67
C GLY A 37 3.09 1.40 5.51
N THR A 38 1.97 1.05 6.15
CA THR A 38 1.88 -0.14 6.96
C THR A 38 0.48 -0.78 6.82
N LEU A 39 0.44 -2.08 7.04
CA LEU A 39 -0.80 -2.84 7.14
C LEU A 39 -0.86 -3.61 8.47
N ARG A 40 -0.14 -3.13 9.46
CA ARG A 40 -0.14 -3.78 10.78
C ARG A 40 -1.55 -3.74 11.38
N ASP A 41 -2.00 -4.87 11.85
CA ASP A 41 -3.35 -4.99 12.41
C ASP A 41 -3.61 -4.02 13.55
N GLU A 42 -2.61 -3.76 14.37
CA GLU A 42 -2.70 -2.81 15.47
C GLU A 42 -3.13 -1.43 15.00
N VAL A 43 -2.54 -0.98 13.91
CA VAL A 43 -2.84 0.34 13.35
C VAL A 43 -4.18 0.34 12.64
N ILE A 44 -4.41 -0.68 11.80
CA ILE A 44 -5.61 -0.76 10.98
C ILE A 44 -6.86 -0.95 11.84
N ASN A 45 -6.81 -1.84 12.81
CA ASN A 45 -7.96 -2.11 13.66
C ASN A 45 -8.36 -0.92 14.52
N THR A 46 -7.40 -0.08 14.88
CA THR A 46 -7.68 1.13 15.65
C THR A 46 -8.41 2.17 14.83
N ILE A 47 -8.11 2.23 13.54
CA ILE A 47 -8.57 3.32 12.66
C ILE A 47 -9.79 2.93 11.82
N VAL A 48 -9.86 1.67 11.36
CA VAL A 48 -10.87 1.22 10.40
C VAL A 48 -12.04 0.51 11.07
N LYS A 49 -12.28 0.75 12.31
CA LYS A 49 -13.30 0.05 13.09
C LYS A 49 -14.68 0.18 12.41
N GLY A 50 -15.15 -0.93 11.85
CA GLY A 50 -16.53 -1.03 11.35
C GLY A 50 -16.84 -0.39 10.01
N THR A 51 -15.87 -0.13 9.17
CA THR A 51 -16.13 0.53 7.88
C THR A 51 -16.85 -0.36 6.86
N GLY A 52 -16.70 -1.68 6.93
CA GLY A 52 -17.39 -2.57 6.01
C GLY A 52 -17.11 -2.37 4.52
N ARG A 53 -16.15 -1.56 4.17
CA ARG A 53 -15.82 -1.29 2.77
C ARG A 53 -15.13 -2.49 2.14
N LYS A 54 -15.61 -2.87 0.96
CA LYS A 54 -14.94 -3.89 0.17
C LYS A 54 -13.70 -3.30 -0.47
N PRO A 55 -12.55 -3.99 -0.40
CA PRO A 55 -11.35 -3.50 -1.09
C PRO A 55 -11.55 -3.52 -2.59
N ASN A 56 -11.00 -2.52 -3.27
CA ASN A 56 -11.00 -2.49 -4.73
C ASN A 56 -9.85 -3.38 -5.22
N ASP A 57 -10.16 -4.37 -6.03
CA ASP A 57 -9.16 -5.33 -6.51
C ASP A 57 -8.06 -4.68 -7.35
N ASN A 58 -8.34 -3.54 -7.96
CA ASN A 58 -7.37 -2.83 -8.80
C ASN A 58 -6.49 -1.87 -8.01
N MET A 59 -6.81 -1.65 -6.74
CA MET A 59 -6.10 -0.68 -5.90
C MET A 59 -5.48 -1.36 -4.70
N PHE A 60 -4.31 -0.87 -4.32
CA PHE A 60 -3.63 -1.30 -3.11
C PHE A 60 -3.81 -0.22 -2.05
N THR A 61 -4.52 -0.55 -0.98
CA THR A 61 -4.78 0.40 0.10
C THR A 61 -3.85 0.12 1.27
N TYR A 62 -3.29 1.19 1.82
CA TYR A 62 -2.37 1.10 2.95
C TYR A 62 -2.56 2.30 3.86
N PHE A 63 -2.06 2.21 5.08
CA PHE A 63 -2.05 3.34 6.00
C PHE A 63 -0.75 4.11 5.85
N ASP A 64 -0.84 5.37 5.42
CA ASP A 64 0.31 6.24 5.23
C ASP A 64 0.73 6.79 6.60
N THR A 65 1.90 6.38 7.08
CA THR A 65 2.36 6.76 8.41
C THR A 65 2.82 8.21 8.48
N GLU A 66 3.25 8.78 7.37
CA GLU A 66 3.66 10.18 7.36
C GLU A 66 2.47 11.12 7.41
N ARG A 67 1.40 10.79 6.70
CA ARG A 67 0.20 11.62 6.62
C ARG A 67 -0.87 11.20 7.62
N GLN A 68 -0.69 10.06 8.27
CA GLN A 68 -1.64 9.53 9.25
C GLN A 68 -3.03 9.35 8.66
N GLU A 69 -3.09 8.82 7.44
CA GLU A 69 -4.35 8.56 6.76
C GLU A 69 -4.23 7.38 5.81
N PHE A 70 -5.36 6.78 5.46
CA PHE A 70 -5.37 5.73 4.45
C PHE A 70 -5.22 6.32 3.06
N ARG A 71 -4.39 5.67 2.26
CA ARG A 71 -4.18 6.03 0.87
C ARG A 71 -4.18 4.78 0.03
N SER A 72 -4.35 4.96 -1.27
CA SER A 72 -4.32 3.84 -2.19
C SER A 72 -3.64 4.24 -3.49
N PHE A 73 -3.12 3.25 -4.21
CA PHE A 73 -2.55 3.45 -5.53
C PHE A 73 -2.93 2.25 -6.39
N LYS A 74 -2.86 2.44 -7.71
CA LYS A 74 -3.14 1.34 -8.64
C LYS A 74 -2.06 0.29 -8.50
N LYS A 75 -2.45 -0.98 -8.34
CA LYS A 75 -1.51 -2.08 -8.11
C LYS A 75 -0.40 -2.13 -9.15
N PHE A 76 -0.73 -1.84 -10.40
CA PHE A 76 0.25 -1.90 -11.46
C PHE A 76 1.20 -0.71 -11.51
N ASN A 77 0.97 0.28 -10.66
CA ASN A 77 1.83 1.45 -10.61
C ASN A 77 2.95 1.32 -9.58
N LEU A 78 2.99 0.23 -8.83
CA LEU A 78 4.07 -0.03 -7.89
C LEU A 78 5.38 -0.20 -8.64
N ILE A 79 6.42 0.56 -8.23
CA ILE A 79 7.70 0.56 -8.92
C ILE A 79 8.70 -0.34 -8.19
N LYS A 80 8.90 -0.09 -6.89
CA LYS A 80 9.84 -0.88 -6.11
C LYS A 80 9.58 -0.71 -4.62
N ILE A 81 10.12 -1.65 -3.86
CA ILE A 81 10.17 -1.58 -2.41
C ILE A 81 11.56 -1.13 -2.04
N GLY A 82 11.62 -0.14 -1.28
CA GLY A 82 12.93 0.30 -1.01
C GLY A 82 13.26 1.19 0.00
#